data_44a909bd59e7eee4b929aea52342e9ef
#
_entry.id   44a909bd59e7eee4b929aea52342e9ef
#
_cell.length_a   1.000
_cell.length_b   1.000
_cell.length_c   1.000
_cell.angle_alpha   90.00
_cell.angle_beta   90.00
_cell.angle_gamma   90.00
#
_symmetry.space_group_name_H-M   'P 1'
#
loop_
_entity.id
_entity.type
_entity.pdbx_description
1 polymer ?
#
loop_
_entity_poly.entity_id
_entity_poly.type
_entity_poly.pdbx_seq_one_letter_code
_entity_poly.pdbx_strand_id
1 'polypeptide(L)'
;MTPPDWRDAGAVEDLSRSPLTEIKIERTRIAISFVNGTFGAISSLCNHVGGPLGQGRLDGEYIVCPWHNWKFHCCQGQGEPGYEQDQVPGYTLKVEAGRVWIDMNSATPRRKTPHDPHALARSIDRQPGPVRVAGISTTVMDVANPRYSTSDALLEEAINHASGELGRETRLIKLRDLQFRACEGYYSKSARACTWPCSITQMDLGDQLTPVYEAFVHWADVILVSTSIRWGAASSL
;
A
#
# COMPACT_ATOMS: atom_id res chain seq x y z
N MET A 1 -28.64 -21.92 16.62
CA MET A 1 -27.55 -21.03 17.00
C MET A 1 -26.49 -21.88 17.70
N THR A 2 -25.25 -21.83 17.30
CA THR A 2 -24.15 -22.53 17.98
C THR A 2 -23.96 -21.89 19.36
N PRO A 3 -23.78 -22.67 20.45
CA PRO A 3 -23.54 -22.09 21.77
C PRO A 3 -22.24 -21.26 21.76
N PRO A 4 -22.14 -20.23 22.64
CA PRO A 4 -20.92 -19.43 22.74
C PRO A 4 -19.70 -20.27 23.12
N ASP A 5 -18.57 -20.04 22.49
CA ASP A 5 -17.27 -20.60 22.84
C ASP A 5 -16.37 -19.51 23.41
N TRP A 6 -16.51 -19.26 24.71
CA TRP A 6 -15.78 -18.21 25.40
C TRP A 6 -14.33 -18.64 25.66
N ARG A 7 -13.38 -17.87 25.15
CA ARG A 7 -11.94 -18.03 25.36
C ARG A 7 -11.37 -16.81 26.03
N ASP A 8 -10.46 -17.04 26.95
CA ASP A 8 -9.78 -16.00 27.70
C ASP A 8 -8.76 -15.27 26.81
N ALA A 9 -8.92 -13.97 26.66
CA ALA A 9 -8.02 -13.11 25.88
C ALA A 9 -6.91 -12.49 26.74
N GLY A 10 -7.10 -12.39 28.06
CA GLY A 10 -6.13 -11.80 28.96
C GLY A 10 -6.77 -10.92 30.04
N ALA A 11 -5.94 -10.40 30.95
CA ALA A 11 -6.40 -9.49 31.99
C ALA A 11 -6.71 -8.10 31.36
N VAL A 12 -7.77 -7.47 31.90
CA VAL A 12 -8.16 -6.11 31.52
C VAL A 12 -6.98 -5.15 31.68
N GLU A 13 -6.29 -5.26 32.85
CA GLU A 13 -5.13 -4.40 33.13
C GLU A 13 -4.03 -4.50 32.06
N ASP A 14 -3.73 -5.70 31.60
CA ASP A 14 -2.67 -5.90 30.60
C ASP A 14 -3.10 -5.41 29.20
N LEU A 15 -4.32 -5.75 28.78
CA LEU A 15 -4.84 -5.42 27.46
C LEU A 15 -5.19 -3.93 27.33
N SER A 16 -5.41 -3.21 28.42
CA SER A 16 -5.66 -1.76 28.40
C SER A 16 -4.38 -0.90 28.39
N ARG A 17 -3.19 -1.49 28.63
CA ARG A 17 -1.91 -0.77 28.60
C ARG A 17 -1.53 -0.30 27.17
N SER A 18 -1.99 -0.99 26.16
CA SER A 18 -1.75 -0.65 24.78
C SER A 18 -3.06 -0.42 24.04
N PRO A 19 -3.16 0.60 23.21
CA PRO A 19 -4.38 0.83 22.42
C PRO A 19 -4.67 -0.29 21.42
N LEU A 20 -3.66 -1.08 21.04
CA LEU A 20 -3.78 -2.19 20.11
C LEU A 20 -2.80 -3.31 20.50
N THR A 21 -3.29 -4.54 20.57
CA THR A 21 -2.51 -5.73 20.93
C THR A 21 -2.91 -6.91 20.06
N GLU A 22 -1.93 -7.62 19.51
CA GLU A 22 -2.19 -8.90 18.82
C GLU A 22 -2.11 -10.05 19.82
N ILE A 23 -3.15 -10.85 19.86
CA ILE A 23 -3.17 -12.11 20.62
C ILE A 23 -3.39 -13.28 19.69
N LYS A 24 -3.09 -14.47 20.17
CA LYS A 24 -3.33 -15.72 19.47
C LYS A 24 -4.16 -16.67 20.32
N ILE A 25 -5.33 -17.05 19.83
CA ILE A 25 -6.17 -18.09 20.41
C ILE A 25 -6.13 -19.27 19.46
N GLU A 26 -5.53 -20.38 19.89
CA GLU A 26 -5.26 -21.58 19.07
C GLU A 26 -4.50 -21.21 17.76
N ARG A 27 -5.18 -21.27 16.60
CA ARG A 27 -4.61 -20.91 15.28
C ARG A 27 -5.04 -19.54 14.79
N THR A 28 -5.93 -18.85 15.53
CA THR A 28 -6.50 -17.57 15.12
C THR A 28 -5.73 -16.42 15.74
N ARG A 29 -5.27 -15.50 14.92
CA ARG A 29 -4.69 -14.23 15.34
C ARG A 29 -5.78 -13.17 15.40
N ILE A 30 -5.90 -12.50 16.54
CA ILE A 30 -6.92 -11.52 16.85
C ILE A 30 -6.22 -10.21 17.23
N ALA A 31 -6.70 -9.10 16.68
CA ALA A 31 -6.34 -7.76 17.07
C ALA A 31 -7.33 -7.29 18.14
N ILE A 32 -6.84 -7.06 19.35
CA ILE A 32 -7.61 -6.48 20.47
C ILE A 32 -7.29 -4.99 20.48
N SER A 33 -8.32 -4.18 20.41
CA SER A 33 -8.23 -2.73 20.58
C SER A 33 -8.82 -2.30 21.92
N PHE A 34 -8.27 -1.22 22.48
CA PHE A 34 -8.85 -0.54 23.65
C PHE A 34 -8.94 0.96 23.32
N VAL A 35 -10.18 1.41 23.06
CA VAL A 35 -10.47 2.78 22.61
C VAL A 35 -11.59 3.35 23.47
N ASN A 36 -11.37 4.51 24.07
CA ASN A 36 -12.37 5.22 24.89
C ASN A 36 -13.00 4.33 25.98
N GLY A 37 -12.20 3.47 26.62
CA GLY A 37 -12.68 2.56 27.68
C GLY A 37 -13.40 1.31 27.16
N THR A 38 -13.45 1.10 25.85
CA THR A 38 -14.15 -0.03 25.23
C THR A 38 -13.15 -0.95 24.53
N PHE A 39 -13.29 -2.26 24.75
CA PHE A 39 -12.55 -3.27 23.99
C PHE A 39 -13.24 -3.61 22.69
N GLY A 40 -12.44 -3.80 21.64
CA GLY A 40 -12.86 -4.37 20.36
C GLY A 40 -11.99 -5.57 20.01
N ALA A 41 -12.54 -6.51 19.23
CA ALA A 41 -11.80 -7.67 18.74
C ALA A 41 -12.14 -7.95 17.28
N ILE A 42 -11.13 -7.95 16.45
CA ILE A 42 -11.27 -8.32 15.04
C ILE A 42 -10.15 -9.29 14.62
N SER A 43 -10.35 -9.99 13.50
CA SER A 43 -9.27 -10.82 12.93
C SER A 43 -8.03 -9.96 12.68
N SER A 44 -6.85 -10.45 13.09
CA SER A 44 -5.58 -9.75 12.81
C SER A 44 -5.10 -9.94 11.37
N LEU A 45 -5.87 -10.59 10.51
CA LEU A 45 -5.53 -10.79 9.09
C LEU A 45 -6.27 -9.79 8.20
N CYS A 46 -5.55 -8.83 7.64
CA CYS A 46 -6.06 -7.86 6.69
C CYS A 46 -6.60 -8.53 5.41
N ASN A 47 -7.71 -8.00 4.86
CA ASN A 47 -8.32 -8.50 3.63
C ASN A 47 -7.43 -8.37 2.40
N HIS A 48 -6.55 -7.37 2.35
CA HIS A 48 -5.73 -7.15 1.16
C HIS A 48 -4.84 -8.37 0.86
N VAL A 49 -3.76 -8.55 1.62
CA VAL A 49 -2.81 -9.67 1.44
C VAL A 49 -2.40 -10.32 2.77
N GLY A 50 -3.25 -10.23 3.78
CA GLY A 50 -3.03 -10.88 5.07
C GLY A 50 -2.08 -10.15 6.02
N GLY A 51 -1.91 -8.82 5.86
CA GLY A 51 -1.10 -8.01 6.77
C GLY A 51 -1.60 -8.09 8.23
N PRO A 52 -0.71 -7.98 9.23
CA PRO A 52 -1.03 -8.18 10.64
C PRO A 52 -1.68 -6.92 11.23
N LEU A 53 -3.02 -6.86 11.27
CA LEU A 53 -3.77 -5.71 11.79
C LEU A 53 -3.42 -5.41 13.25
N GLY A 54 -3.20 -6.42 14.09
CA GLY A 54 -2.84 -6.23 15.49
C GLY A 54 -1.45 -5.64 15.74
N GLN A 55 -0.62 -5.55 14.69
CA GLN A 55 0.69 -4.89 14.71
C GLN A 55 0.65 -3.50 14.03
N GLY A 56 -0.54 -3.04 13.68
CA GLY A 56 -0.76 -1.75 13.07
C GLY A 56 -0.84 -0.62 14.09
N ARG A 57 -1.65 0.37 13.77
CA ARG A 57 -1.95 1.50 14.67
C ARG A 57 -3.44 1.80 14.64
N LEU A 58 -3.90 2.53 15.64
CA LEU A 58 -5.24 3.10 15.64
C LEU A 58 -5.25 4.49 14.99
N ASP A 59 -6.34 4.75 14.28
CA ASP A 59 -6.72 6.04 13.74
C ASP A 59 -8.20 6.25 14.07
N GLY A 60 -8.49 6.92 15.20
CA GLY A 60 -9.81 6.97 15.79
C GLY A 60 -10.31 5.55 16.16
N GLU A 61 -11.44 5.17 15.59
CA GLU A 61 -12.05 3.84 15.78
C GLU A 61 -11.60 2.80 14.75
N TYR A 62 -10.59 3.11 13.93
CA TYR A 62 -10.11 2.22 12.89
C TYR A 62 -8.72 1.68 13.20
N ILE A 63 -8.53 0.38 12.99
CA ILE A 63 -7.22 -0.27 12.96
C ILE A 63 -6.66 -0.13 11.55
N VAL A 64 -5.48 0.50 11.44
CA VAL A 64 -4.76 0.73 10.20
C VAL A 64 -3.74 -0.38 9.97
N CYS A 65 -3.86 -1.09 8.86
CA CYS A 65 -2.93 -2.14 8.46
C CYS A 65 -1.51 -1.57 8.29
N PRO A 66 -0.47 -2.18 8.91
CA PRO A 66 0.90 -1.67 8.84
C PRO A 66 1.56 -1.91 7.46
N TRP A 67 0.92 -2.67 6.56
CA TRP A 67 1.49 -2.94 5.24
C TRP A 67 1.03 -1.93 4.19
N HIS A 68 -0.32 -1.68 4.10
CA HIS A 68 -0.84 -0.87 3.00
C HIS A 68 -1.91 0.14 3.46
N ASN A 69 -1.97 0.45 4.76
CA ASN A 69 -2.87 1.43 5.36
C ASN A 69 -4.38 1.16 5.18
N TRP A 70 -4.78 -0.06 4.81
CA TRP A 70 -6.19 -0.42 4.85
C TRP A 70 -6.73 -0.30 6.28
N LYS A 71 -7.93 0.24 6.41
CA LYS A 71 -8.54 0.53 7.69
C LYS A 71 -9.78 -0.30 7.92
N PHE A 72 -9.91 -0.83 9.14
CA PHE A 72 -11.05 -1.61 9.57
C PHE A 72 -11.51 -1.14 10.95
N HIS A 73 -12.83 -0.97 11.12
CA HIS A 73 -13.42 -0.59 12.39
C HIS A 73 -13.06 -1.59 13.48
N CYS A 74 -12.51 -1.11 14.57
CA CYS A 74 -11.85 -1.91 15.60
C CYS A 74 -12.76 -2.92 16.33
N CYS A 75 -14.09 -2.70 16.33
CA CYS A 75 -15.06 -3.61 16.94
C CYS A 75 -15.82 -4.46 15.93
N GLN A 76 -16.14 -3.89 14.76
CA GLN A 76 -17.01 -4.52 13.77
C GLN A 76 -16.23 -5.22 12.65
N GLY A 77 -14.98 -4.82 12.42
CA GLY A 77 -14.16 -5.33 11.34
C GLY A 77 -14.57 -4.83 9.95
N GLN A 78 -15.49 -3.88 9.85
CA GLN A 78 -15.94 -3.29 8.61
C GLN A 78 -14.90 -2.30 8.09
N GLY A 79 -14.72 -2.21 6.76
CA GLY A 79 -13.84 -1.24 6.12
C GLY A 79 -14.27 0.21 6.40
N GLU A 80 -13.35 1.15 6.24
CA GLU A 80 -13.62 2.58 6.38
C GLU A 80 -14.67 3.08 5.38
N PRO A 81 -15.24 4.29 5.56
CA PRO A 81 -16.21 4.87 4.63
C PRO A 81 -15.72 4.84 3.18
N GLY A 82 -16.58 4.32 2.29
CA GLY A 82 -16.25 4.04 0.89
C GLY A 82 -15.76 2.62 0.62
N TYR A 83 -15.41 1.85 1.68
CA TYR A 83 -14.96 0.44 1.62
C TYR A 83 -15.75 -0.46 2.57
N GLU A 84 -16.97 -0.07 2.94
CA GLU A 84 -17.81 -0.77 3.91
C GLU A 84 -18.21 -2.18 3.49
N GLN A 85 -18.03 -2.51 2.21
CA GLN A 85 -18.28 -3.86 1.67
C GLN A 85 -17.17 -4.85 2.09
N ASP A 86 -15.96 -4.35 2.38
CA ASP A 86 -14.89 -5.16 2.94
C ASP A 86 -15.09 -5.35 4.44
N GLN A 87 -14.91 -6.58 4.91
CA GLN A 87 -15.05 -6.92 6.32
C GLN A 87 -14.09 -8.02 6.73
N VAL A 88 -13.30 -7.78 7.76
CA VAL A 88 -12.60 -8.84 8.50
C VAL A 88 -13.50 -9.34 9.62
N PRO A 89 -13.40 -10.61 10.06
CA PRO A 89 -14.19 -11.13 11.17
C PRO A 89 -14.06 -10.26 12.42
N GLY A 90 -15.18 -9.81 12.96
CA GLY A 90 -15.31 -9.22 14.30
C GLY A 90 -15.85 -10.25 15.28
N TYR A 91 -15.50 -10.11 16.55
CA TYR A 91 -15.86 -11.05 17.60
C TYR A 91 -16.60 -10.35 18.76
N THR A 92 -17.55 -11.06 19.35
CA THR A 92 -18.21 -10.59 20.56
C THR A 92 -17.28 -10.74 21.76
N LEU A 93 -17.24 -9.70 22.59
CA LEU A 93 -16.46 -9.66 23.81
C LEU A 93 -17.35 -9.56 25.03
N LYS A 94 -16.85 -10.05 26.16
CA LYS A 94 -17.34 -9.69 27.50
C LYS A 94 -16.17 -9.45 28.45
N VAL A 95 -16.39 -8.60 29.42
CA VAL A 95 -15.47 -8.40 30.54
C VAL A 95 -16.10 -8.99 31.78
N GLU A 96 -15.43 -9.95 32.40
CA GLU A 96 -15.92 -10.64 33.59
C GLU A 96 -14.74 -10.97 34.51
N ALA A 97 -14.90 -10.70 35.81
CA ALA A 97 -13.87 -10.94 36.82
C ALA A 97 -12.49 -10.36 36.49
N GLY A 98 -12.43 -9.15 35.89
CA GLY A 98 -11.17 -8.48 35.51
C GLY A 98 -10.47 -9.07 34.28
N ARG A 99 -11.15 -9.93 33.54
CA ARG A 99 -10.60 -10.55 32.30
C ARG A 99 -11.51 -10.26 31.12
N VAL A 100 -10.89 -10.21 29.96
CA VAL A 100 -11.54 -10.07 28.63
C VAL A 100 -11.75 -11.47 28.07
N TRP A 101 -12.97 -11.77 27.67
CA TRP A 101 -13.36 -13.04 27.05
C TRP A 101 -13.86 -12.79 25.64
N ILE A 102 -13.49 -13.68 24.71
CA ILE A 102 -13.90 -13.64 23.31
C ILE A 102 -14.74 -14.85 22.99
N ASP A 103 -15.91 -14.64 22.40
CA ASP A 103 -16.71 -15.72 21.84
C ASP A 103 -16.22 -16.08 20.42
N MET A 104 -15.52 -17.21 20.29
CA MET A 104 -14.96 -17.66 19.01
C MET A 104 -16.03 -18.10 18.02
N ASN A 105 -17.24 -18.42 18.48
CA ASN A 105 -18.37 -18.79 17.65
C ASN A 105 -19.16 -17.56 17.13
N SER A 106 -18.87 -16.36 17.64
CA SER A 106 -19.52 -15.11 17.22
C SER A 106 -18.88 -14.45 15.99
N ALA A 107 -17.82 -15.05 15.42
CA ALA A 107 -17.07 -14.48 14.33
C ALA A 107 -17.98 -14.07 13.16
N THR A 108 -17.99 -12.79 12.81
CA THR A 108 -18.70 -12.33 11.63
C THR A 108 -18.03 -12.85 10.35
N PRO A 109 -18.81 -13.07 9.26
CA PRO A 109 -18.23 -13.54 8.01
C PRO A 109 -17.19 -12.56 7.45
N ARG A 110 -16.07 -13.08 6.96
CA ARG A 110 -15.15 -12.29 6.16
C ARG A 110 -15.79 -11.96 4.82
N ARG A 111 -15.79 -10.68 4.44
CA ARG A 111 -16.19 -10.23 3.11
C ARG A 111 -15.01 -9.52 2.47
N LYS A 112 -14.62 -9.96 1.30
CA LYS A 112 -13.60 -9.31 0.48
C LYS A 112 -14.25 -8.96 -0.84
N THR A 113 -14.38 -7.66 -1.10
CA THR A 113 -14.86 -7.17 -2.38
C THR A 113 -13.80 -7.45 -3.45
N PRO A 114 -14.15 -8.05 -4.57
CA PRO A 114 -13.25 -8.11 -5.71
C PRO A 114 -12.91 -6.69 -6.14
N HIS A 115 -11.63 -6.35 -6.09
CA HIS A 115 -11.16 -5.10 -6.68
C HIS A 115 -10.89 -5.34 -8.16
N ASP A 116 -11.30 -4.40 -9.00
CA ASP A 116 -10.92 -4.42 -10.40
C ASP A 116 -9.39 -4.43 -10.50
N PRO A 117 -8.81 -5.32 -11.32
CA PRO A 117 -7.36 -5.30 -11.52
C PRO A 117 -6.94 -3.91 -12.01
N HIS A 118 -5.93 -3.35 -11.38
CA HIS A 118 -5.33 -2.09 -11.81
C HIS A 118 -4.97 -2.19 -13.31
N ALA A 119 -5.12 -1.09 -14.06
CA ALA A 119 -4.86 -1.09 -15.51
C ALA A 119 -3.46 -1.67 -15.87
N LEU A 120 -2.47 -1.42 -15.05
CA LEU A 120 -1.11 -1.96 -15.23
C LEU A 120 -0.98 -3.47 -15.00
N ALA A 121 -1.95 -4.11 -14.34
CA ALA A 121 -1.95 -5.57 -14.15
C ALA A 121 -2.48 -6.34 -15.35
N ARG A 122 -3.08 -5.64 -16.31
CA ARG A 122 -3.60 -6.25 -17.55
C ARG A 122 -2.47 -6.41 -18.56
N SER A 123 -2.42 -7.56 -19.24
CA SER A 123 -1.56 -7.72 -20.40
C SER A 123 -2.00 -6.76 -21.52
N ILE A 124 -1.06 -6.10 -22.15
CA ILE A 124 -1.34 -5.25 -23.32
C ILE A 124 -0.85 -5.99 -24.54
N ASP A 125 -1.75 -6.25 -25.49
CA ASP A 125 -1.38 -6.72 -26.81
C ASP A 125 -0.73 -5.56 -27.57
N ARG A 126 0.58 -5.65 -27.69
CA ARG A 126 1.38 -4.61 -28.32
C ARG A 126 1.29 -4.73 -29.83
N GLN A 127 0.71 -3.72 -30.45
CA GLN A 127 0.63 -3.64 -31.89
C GLN A 127 2.00 -3.26 -32.50
N PRO A 128 2.40 -3.88 -33.62
CA PRO A 128 3.58 -3.45 -34.36
C PRO A 128 3.50 -1.95 -34.70
N GLY A 129 4.62 -1.26 -34.60
CA GLY A 129 4.68 0.18 -34.84
C GLY A 129 6.12 0.69 -34.78
N PRO A 130 6.34 2.00 -34.85
CA PRO A 130 7.65 2.57 -34.67
C PRO A 130 8.21 2.26 -33.28
N VAL A 131 9.53 2.19 -33.17
CA VAL A 131 10.21 2.02 -31.89
C VAL A 131 9.84 3.17 -30.96
N ARG A 132 9.49 2.85 -29.73
CA ARG A 132 9.03 3.79 -28.68
C ARG A 132 10.13 3.97 -27.66
N VAL A 133 10.50 5.22 -27.43
CA VAL A 133 11.60 5.60 -26.53
C VAL A 133 11.06 6.40 -25.36
N ALA A 134 11.23 5.90 -24.14
CA ALA A 134 10.93 6.62 -22.91
C ALA A 134 12.23 7.21 -22.33
N GLY A 135 12.27 8.52 -22.15
CA GLY A 135 13.33 9.21 -21.43
C GLY A 135 12.89 9.51 -20.00
N ILE A 136 13.69 9.15 -19.00
CA ILE A 136 13.39 9.39 -17.60
C ILE A 136 14.53 10.15 -16.95
N SER A 137 14.20 11.33 -16.43
CA SER A 137 15.11 12.10 -15.61
C SER A 137 14.86 11.86 -14.13
N THR A 138 15.91 11.47 -13.41
CA THR A 138 15.91 11.38 -11.94
C THR A 138 16.65 12.57 -11.32
N THR A 139 16.82 13.65 -12.05
CA THR A 139 17.49 14.86 -11.56
C THR A 139 16.68 15.53 -10.47
N VAL A 140 17.26 15.65 -9.27
CA VAL A 140 16.69 16.45 -8.17
C VAL A 140 17.05 17.93 -8.39
N MET A 141 16.04 18.79 -8.39
CA MET A 141 16.19 20.23 -8.54
C MET A 141 15.18 20.96 -7.68
N ASP A 142 15.60 22.07 -7.10
CA ASP A 142 14.68 23.00 -6.45
C ASP A 142 13.81 23.67 -7.52
N VAL A 143 12.51 23.42 -7.47
CA VAL A 143 11.53 23.94 -8.44
C VAL A 143 11.38 25.45 -8.33
N ALA A 144 11.56 26.00 -7.11
CA ALA A 144 11.49 27.45 -6.87
C ALA A 144 12.72 28.19 -7.42
N ASN A 145 13.86 27.51 -7.52
CA ASN A 145 15.12 28.09 -8.02
C ASN A 145 15.74 27.15 -9.06
N PRO A 146 15.13 27.03 -10.24
CA PRO A 146 15.60 26.11 -11.26
C PRO A 146 17.00 26.50 -11.76
N ARG A 147 17.86 25.51 -11.91
CA ARG A 147 19.19 25.68 -12.46
C ARG A 147 19.34 24.85 -13.73
N TYR A 148 20.30 25.20 -14.56
CA TYR A 148 20.66 24.37 -15.69
C TYR A 148 21.12 22.98 -15.23
N SER A 149 20.57 21.95 -15.86
CA SER A 149 20.91 20.55 -15.59
C SER A 149 21.49 19.92 -16.85
N THR A 150 22.76 19.58 -16.82
CA THR A 150 23.42 18.87 -17.93
C THR A 150 22.76 17.51 -18.20
N SER A 151 22.35 16.81 -17.13
CA SER A 151 21.67 15.50 -17.26
C SER A 151 20.35 15.62 -18.00
N ASP A 152 19.55 16.65 -17.66
CA ASP A 152 18.28 16.90 -18.35
C ASP A 152 18.48 17.30 -19.79
N ALA A 153 19.41 18.25 -20.03
CA ALA A 153 19.70 18.74 -21.39
C ALA A 153 20.18 17.60 -22.31
N LEU A 154 21.03 16.72 -21.80
CA LEU A 154 21.49 15.54 -22.56
C LEU A 154 20.34 14.59 -22.87
N LEU A 155 19.45 14.32 -21.91
CA LEU A 155 18.29 13.47 -22.12
C LEU A 155 17.31 14.10 -23.12
N GLU A 156 17.02 15.38 -22.97
CA GLU A 156 16.15 16.13 -23.88
C GLU A 156 16.69 16.09 -25.32
N GLU A 157 17.98 16.29 -25.50
CA GLU A 157 18.62 16.22 -26.82
C GLU A 157 18.51 14.80 -27.41
N ALA A 158 18.77 13.76 -26.62
CA ALA A 158 18.62 12.37 -27.04
C ALA A 158 17.18 12.03 -27.47
N ILE A 159 16.19 12.51 -26.71
CA ILE A 159 14.76 12.32 -27.01
C ILE A 159 14.37 13.10 -28.27
N ASN A 160 14.82 14.34 -28.42
CA ASN A 160 14.55 15.16 -29.59
C ASN A 160 15.19 14.54 -30.86
N HIS A 161 16.41 14.05 -30.77
CA HIS A 161 17.06 13.33 -31.87
C HIS A 161 16.29 12.05 -32.23
N ALA A 162 15.84 11.28 -31.23
CA ALA A 162 15.08 10.08 -31.50
C ALA A 162 13.75 10.38 -32.22
N SER A 163 13.06 11.45 -31.85
CA SER A 163 11.81 11.84 -32.51
C SER A 163 12.00 12.50 -33.84
N GLY A 164 12.93 13.49 -33.95
CA GLY A 164 13.15 14.30 -35.14
C GLY A 164 13.90 13.57 -36.22
N GLU A 165 15.10 13.05 -35.94
CA GLU A 165 15.95 12.43 -36.90
C GLU A 165 15.65 10.95 -37.18
N LEU A 166 15.22 10.22 -36.13
CA LEU A 166 14.98 8.78 -36.25
C LEU A 166 13.50 8.42 -36.42
N GLY A 167 12.59 9.40 -36.35
CA GLY A 167 11.15 9.19 -36.51
C GLY A 167 10.54 8.23 -35.45
N ARG A 168 11.05 8.27 -34.22
CA ARG A 168 10.57 7.40 -33.12
C ARG A 168 9.47 8.08 -32.36
N GLU A 169 8.54 7.28 -31.79
CA GLU A 169 7.62 7.79 -30.79
C GLU A 169 8.38 7.99 -29.47
N THR A 170 8.23 9.17 -28.85
CA THR A 170 8.99 9.48 -27.64
C THR A 170 8.11 9.98 -26.51
N ARG A 171 8.50 9.68 -25.27
CA ARG A 171 7.96 10.26 -24.04
C ARG A 171 9.11 10.71 -23.16
N LEU A 172 9.01 11.92 -22.59
CA LEU A 172 9.97 12.44 -21.61
C LEU A 172 9.26 12.57 -20.27
N ILE A 173 9.81 11.93 -19.24
CA ILE A 173 9.27 11.95 -17.87
C ILE A 173 10.36 12.48 -16.95
N LYS A 174 10.07 13.55 -16.23
CA LYS A 174 10.93 14.11 -15.19
C LYS A 174 10.32 13.78 -13.83
N LEU A 175 10.95 12.89 -13.07
CA LEU A 175 10.38 12.43 -11.81
C LEU A 175 10.16 13.56 -10.79
N ARG A 176 10.98 14.62 -10.82
CA ARG A 176 10.81 15.79 -9.94
C ARG A 176 9.51 16.56 -10.15
N ASP A 177 8.88 16.41 -11.31
CA ASP A 177 7.63 17.08 -11.65
C ASP A 177 6.40 16.27 -11.20
N LEU A 178 6.63 15.08 -10.65
CA LEU A 178 5.59 14.17 -10.19
C LEU A 178 5.51 14.15 -8.67
N GLN A 179 4.29 14.03 -8.16
CA GLN A 179 4.04 13.77 -6.75
C GLN A 179 3.90 12.27 -6.53
N PHE A 180 4.75 11.70 -5.68
CA PHE A 180 4.68 10.29 -5.31
C PHE A 180 5.36 10.04 -3.97
N ARG A 181 5.03 8.90 -3.36
CA ARG A 181 5.64 8.46 -2.11
C ARG A 181 6.83 7.56 -2.40
N ALA A 182 7.87 7.72 -1.58
CA ALA A 182 9.03 6.84 -1.63
C ALA A 182 8.63 5.39 -1.31
N CYS A 183 9.39 4.42 -1.85
CA CYS A 183 9.20 3.02 -1.53
C CYS A 183 9.44 2.79 -0.02
N GLU A 184 8.44 2.28 0.69
CA GLU A 184 8.51 1.97 2.11
C GLU A 184 9.11 0.58 2.40
N GLY A 185 9.62 -0.08 1.39
CA GLY A 185 10.31 -1.36 1.54
C GLY A 185 9.43 -2.48 2.08
N TYR A 186 8.16 -2.55 1.73
CA TYR A 186 7.24 -3.59 2.21
C TYR A 186 7.73 -5.01 1.93
N TYR A 187 8.52 -5.21 0.87
CA TYR A 187 9.15 -6.49 0.59
C TYR A 187 10.00 -7.00 1.76
N SER A 188 10.67 -6.11 2.49
CA SER A 188 11.47 -6.49 3.67
C SER A 188 10.62 -6.98 4.85
N LYS A 189 9.34 -6.61 4.88
CA LYS A 189 8.38 -7.10 5.88
C LYS A 189 7.81 -8.47 5.49
N SER A 190 7.48 -8.65 4.22
CA SER A 190 7.01 -9.92 3.65
C SER A 190 7.05 -9.84 2.12
N ALA A 191 7.45 -10.91 1.46
CA ALA A 191 7.37 -11.01 -0.01
C ALA A 191 5.94 -10.85 -0.54
N ARG A 192 4.91 -11.14 0.29
CA ARG A 192 3.50 -10.95 -0.06
C ARG A 192 3.01 -9.51 0.13
N ALA A 193 3.77 -8.69 0.85
CA ALA A 193 3.41 -7.30 1.09
C ALA A 193 3.79 -6.39 -0.10
N CYS A 194 4.76 -6.79 -0.91
CA CYS A 194 5.09 -6.09 -2.14
C CYS A 194 4.30 -6.69 -3.30
N THR A 195 3.44 -5.91 -3.92
CA THR A 195 2.55 -6.34 -5.00
C THR A 195 2.88 -5.60 -6.30
N TRP A 196 2.49 -6.20 -7.42
CA TRP A 196 2.45 -5.50 -8.70
C TRP A 196 0.99 -5.33 -9.14
N PRO A 197 0.56 -4.15 -9.59
CA PRO A 197 1.25 -2.85 -9.48
C PRO A 197 1.55 -2.46 -8.03
N CYS A 198 2.44 -1.49 -7.83
CA CYS A 198 2.85 -1.06 -6.49
C CYS A 198 1.63 -0.70 -5.61
N SER A 199 1.52 -1.32 -4.45
CA SER A 199 0.39 -1.10 -3.55
C SER A 199 0.32 0.33 -3.02
N ILE A 200 1.45 1.04 -2.86
CA ILE A 200 1.45 2.45 -2.48
C ILE A 200 0.75 3.27 -3.57
N THR A 201 1.14 3.08 -4.84
CA THR A 201 0.51 3.75 -5.99
C THR A 201 -0.98 3.43 -6.12
N GLN A 202 -1.39 2.19 -5.83
CA GLN A 202 -2.80 1.79 -5.91
C GLN A 202 -3.67 2.41 -4.82
N MET A 203 -3.12 2.73 -3.66
CA MET A 203 -3.84 3.16 -2.46
C MET A 203 -3.71 4.65 -2.18
N ASP A 204 -2.84 5.35 -2.87
CA ASP A 204 -2.66 6.79 -2.77
C ASP A 204 -3.16 7.45 -4.06
N LEU A 205 -4.34 8.05 -4.01
CA LEU A 205 -4.94 8.75 -5.16
C LEU A 205 -4.10 9.95 -5.63
N GLY A 206 -3.20 10.46 -4.79
CA GLY A 206 -2.25 11.51 -5.12
C GLY A 206 -0.97 11.04 -5.79
N ASP A 207 -0.73 9.70 -5.82
CA ASP A 207 0.48 9.14 -6.42
C ASP A 207 0.43 9.18 -7.94
N GLN A 208 1.46 9.78 -8.55
CA GLN A 208 1.55 10.00 -9.99
C GLN A 208 2.52 9.04 -10.69
N LEU A 209 2.89 7.92 -10.07
CA LEU A 209 3.80 6.93 -10.69
C LEU A 209 3.13 6.02 -11.73
N THR A 210 1.81 5.97 -11.82
CA THR A 210 1.10 5.13 -12.80
C THR A 210 1.59 5.35 -14.24
N PRO A 211 1.73 6.60 -14.77
CA PRO A 211 2.26 6.84 -16.12
C PRO A 211 3.71 6.38 -16.29
N VAL A 212 4.52 6.41 -15.23
CA VAL A 212 5.91 5.94 -15.27
C VAL A 212 5.95 4.42 -15.44
N TYR A 213 5.15 3.70 -14.64
CA TYR A 213 5.01 2.24 -14.77
C TYR A 213 4.45 1.85 -16.13
N GLU A 214 3.43 2.58 -16.62
CA GLU A 214 2.87 2.34 -17.95
C GLU A 214 3.93 2.51 -19.04
N ALA A 215 4.71 3.58 -18.97
CA ALA A 215 5.79 3.82 -19.93
C ALA A 215 6.82 2.67 -19.92
N PHE A 216 7.19 2.18 -18.73
CA PHE A 216 8.21 1.13 -18.59
C PHE A 216 7.72 -0.26 -19.01
N VAL A 217 6.53 -0.64 -18.54
CA VAL A 217 6.07 -2.03 -18.62
C VAL A 217 5.29 -2.28 -19.91
N HIS A 218 4.56 -1.27 -20.37
CA HIS A 218 3.57 -1.47 -21.44
C HIS A 218 3.89 -0.72 -22.73
N TRP A 219 4.63 0.37 -22.65
CA TRP A 219 4.74 1.26 -23.80
C TRP A 219 6.13 1.27 -24.45
N ALA A 220 7.22 1.45 -23.69
CA ALA A 220 8.54 1.67 -24.26
C ALA A 220 9.20 0.38 -24.80
N ASP A 221 9.91 0.51 -25.93
CA ASP A 221 10.87 -0.47 -26.43
C ASP A 221 12.27 -0.20 -25.90
N VAL A 222 12.57 1.11 -25.69
CA VAL A 222 13.85 1.61 -25.22
C VAL A 222 13.59 2.57 -24.07
N ILE A 223 14.35 2.43 -23.00
CA ILE A 223 14.31 3.30 -21.84
C ILE A 223 15.67 3.98 -21.69
N LEU A 224 15.67 5.31 -21.72
CA LEU A 224 16.83 6.14 -21.44
C LEU A 224 16.67 6.74 -20.05
N VAL A 225 17.58 6.42 -19.12
CA VAL A 225 17.58 6.99 -17.77
C VAL A 225 18.73 7.95 -17.63
N SER A 226 18.44 9.21 -17.35
CA SER A 226 19.42 10.21 -16.99
C SER A 226 19.35 10.50 -15.50
N THR A 227 20.47 10.34 -14.81
CA THR A 227 20.59 10.58 -13.39
C THR A 227 21.76 11.50 -13.09
N SER A 228 21.60 12.40 -12.12
CA SER A 228 22.72 13.17 -11.58
C SER A 228 23.51 12.30 -10.61
N ILE A 229 24.84 12.39 -10.68
CA ILE A 229 25.73 11.74 -9.72
C ILE A 229 26.03 12.74 -8.62
N ARG A 230 25.73 12.36 -7.37
CA ARG A 230 26.05 13.15 -6.17
C ARG A 230 26.78 12.26 -5.20
N TRP A 231 27.90 12.76 -4.67
CA TRP A 231 28.72 12.02 -3.68
C TRP A 231 29.14 10.61 -4.19
N GLY A 232 29.34 10.46 -5.49
CA GLY A 232 29.72 9.18 -6.08
C GLY A 232 28.57 8.18 -6.28
N ALA A 233 27.32 8.57 -6.01
CA ALA A 233 26.13 7.75 -6.20
C ALA A 233 25.11 8.42 -7.12
N ALA A 234 24.27 7.62 -7.76
CA ALA A 234 23.12 8.09 -8.52
C ALA A 234 22.13 8.81 -7.59
N SER A 235 21.31 9.70 -8.16
CA SER A 235 20.21 10.36 -7.44
C SER A 235 19.27 9.34 -6.80
N SER A 236 18.69 9.70 -5.66
CA SER A 236 17.74 8.87 -4.91
C SER A 236 16.28 8.97 -5.39
N LEU A 237 16.01 9.75 -6.44
CA LEU A 237 14.68 9.79 -7.06
C LEU A 237 14.43 8.58 -7.94
#